data_a6e0125216c3a6deb3f2e1d5640f8027
#
_entry.id   a6e0125216c3a6deb3f2e1d5640f8027
#
_cell.length_a   1.000
_cell.length_b   1.000
_cell.length_c   1.000
_cell.angle_alpha   90.00
_cell.angle_beta   90.00
_cell.angle_gamma   90.00
#
_symmetry.space_group_name_H-M   'P 1'
#
loop_
_entity.id
_entity.type
_entity.pdbx_description
1 polymer ?
#
loop_
_entity_poly.entity_id
_entity_poly.type
_entity_poly.pdbx_seq_one_letter_code
_entity_poly.pdbx_strand_id
1 'polypeptide(L)'
;MRIAAIGCLACLLALSGCSHSSRQLQALSAAGAIQQDAPVKATVQMQIAAPPAKVWDLLIDAPAWPSWCPQIESVKAPGELEMGTRFVWKSGGTTIHSEVQLLEPDRRLSWTGTASPARAIHVWELKATADGGTLVTMKESMTGPLMAWLYSSDKLATSETAWLTALKQAAEKKP
;
A
#
# COMPACT_ATOMS: atom_id res chain seq x y z
N MET A 1 -15.87 48.42 46.43
CA MET A 1 -14.70 47.63 46.03
C MET A 1 -15.23 46.40 45.26
N ARG A 2 -15.17 46.41 43.93
CA ARG A 2 -15.66 45.33 43.08
C ARG A 2 -14.43 44.63 42.51
N ILE A 3 -14.27 43.36 42.85
CA ILE A 3 -13.19 42.51 42.35
C ILE A 3 -13.73 41.83 41.06
N ALA A 4 -13.10 42.16 39.92
CA ALA A 4 -13.39 41.53 38.64
C ALA A 4 -12.62 40.21 38.56
N ALA A 5 -13.36 39.11 38.41
CA ALA A 5 -12.80 37.81 38.14
C ALA A 5 -12.47 37.68 36.63
N ILE A 6 -11.18 37.58 36.34
CA ILE A 6 -10.68 37.29 34.97
C ILE A 6 -10.79 35.79 34.74
N GLY A 7 -11.79 35.42 33.94
CA GLY A 7 -11.94 34.02 33.48
C GLY A 7 -10.88 33.68 32.43
N CYS A 8 -9.98 32.78 32.78
CA CYS A 8 -8.98 32.22 31.88
C CYS A 8 -9.67 31.17 30.99
N LEU A 9 -9.99 31.55 29.75
CA LEU A 9 -10.56 30.65 28.74
C LEU A 9 -9.40 29.79 28.16
N ALA A 10 -9.21 28.60 28.73
CA ALA A 10 -8.25 27.65 28.21
C ALA A 10 -8.76 27.11 26.86
N CYS A 11 -8.14 27.59 25.78
CA CYS A 11 -8.36 27.06 24.41
C CYS A 11 -7.77 25.66 24.33
N LEU A 12 -8.57 24.63 24.57
CA LEU A 12 -8.28 23.24 24.24
C LEU A 12 -8.30 23.12 22.70
N LEU A 13 -7.13 23.29 22.09
CA LEU A 13 -6.90 22.85 20.70
C LEU A 13 -7.02 21.33 20.68
N ALA A 14 -8.21 20.86 20.33
CA ALA A 14 -8.43 19.47 19.99
C ALA A 14 -7.61 19.15 18.74
N LEU A 15 -6.46 18.51 18.93
CA LEU A 15 -5.72 17.83 17.87
C LEU A 15 -6.59 16.63 17.43
N SER A 16 -7.59 16.92 16.59
CA SER A 16 -8.36 15.88 15.88
C SER A 16 -7.44 15.28 14.83
N GLY A 17 -6.51 14.45 15.25
CA GLY A 17 -5.86 13.49 14.37
C GLY A 17 -6.95 12.55 13.87
N CYS A 18 -7.42 12.75 12.64
CA CYS A 18 -8.37 11.86 11.99
C CYS A 18 -7.73 10.47 11.82
N SER A 19 -7.78 9.65 12.87
CA SER A 19 -7.44 8.22 12.73
C SER A 19 -8.60 7.55 12.03
N HIS A 20 -8.44 7.26 10.74
CA HIS A 20 -9.43 6.50 9.98
C HIS A 20 -9.66 5.14 10.64
N SER A 21 -10.93 4.78 10.81
CA SER A 21 -11.30 3.45 11.32
C SER A 21 -10.88 2.37 10.31
N SER A 22 -10.73 1.13 10.76
CA SER A 22 -10.42 0.00 9.86
C SER A 22 -11.43 -0.11 8.72
N ARG A 23 -12.72 0.17 8.97
CA ARG A 23 -13.77 0.16 7.95
C ARG A 23 -13.56 1.25 6.88
N GLN A 24 -13.10 2.43 7.26
CA GLN A 24 -12.80 3.50 6.30
C GLN A 24 -11.60 3.14 5.42
N LEU A 25 -10.54 2.56 5.98
CA LEU A 25 -9.40 2.08 5.19
C LEU A 25 -9.80 0.97 4.22
N GLN A 26 -10.64 0.02 4.66
CA GLN A 26 -11.18 -1.02 3.79
C GLN A 26 -12.02 -0.42 2.65
N ALA A 27 -12.89 0.56 2.94
CA ALA A 27 -13.71 1.22 1.92
C ALA A 27 -12.87 1.99 0.89
N LEU A 28 -11.82 2.70 1.32
CA LEU A 28 -10.87 3.36 0.41
C LEU A 28 -10.14 2.35 -0.46
N SER A 29 -9.62 1.28 0.15
CA SER A 29 -8.92 0.20 -0.56
C SER A 29 -9.85 -0.47 -1.59
N ALA A 30 -11.10 -0.78 -1.23
CA ALA A 30 -12.09 -1.35 -2.14
C ALA A 30 -12.45 -0.42 -3.32
N ALA A 31 -12.28 0.89 -3.14
CA ALA A 31 -12.42 1.88 -4.22
C ALA A 31 -11.15 2.04 -5.07
N GLY A 32 -10.06 1.35 -4.75
CA GLY A 32 -8.75 1.54 -5.40
C GLY A 32 -8.11 2.88 -5.05
N ALA A 33 -8.42 3.42 -3.88
CA ALA A 33 -7.92 4.69 -3.40
C ALA A 33 -7.04 4.52 -2.16
N ILE A 34 -6.08 5.43 -1.98
CA ILE A 34 -5.28 5.55 -0.76
C ILE A 34 -5.79 6.71 0.10
N GLN A 35 -5.38 6.74 1.34
CA GLN A 35 -5.70 7.81 2.27
C GLN A 35 -4.88 9.06 1.94
N GLN A 36 -5.54 10.13 1.46
CA GLN A 36 -4.87 11.33 0.96
C GLN A 36 -4.25 12.21 2.05
N ASP A 37 -4.78 12.16 3.26
CA ASP A 37 -4.28 12.87 4.45
C ASP A 37 -3.30 12.03 5.29
N ALA A 38 -2.90 10.85 4.80
CA ALA A 38 -1.91 10.02 5.48
C ALA A 38 -0.56 10.75 5.62
N PRO A 39 0.10 10.63 6.79
CA PRO A 39 1.38 11.28 7.03
C PRO A 39 2.52 10.72 6.17
N VAL A 40 2.38 9.47 5.70
CA VAL A 40 3.32 8.82 4.79
C VAL A 40 2.52 8.26 3.62
N LYS A 41 2.88 8.65 2.40
CA LYS A 41 2.27 8.15 1.18
C LYS A 41 3.20 8.29 -0.01
N ALA A 42 3.06 7.40 -0.97
CA ALA A 42 3.79 7.42 -2.22
C ALA A 42 2.88 7.03 -3.39
N THR A 43 3.27 7.49 -4.57
CA THR A 43 2.74 7.03 -5.86
C THR A 43 3.93 6.94 -6.81
N VAL A 44 4.17 5.75 -7.32
CA VAL A 44 5.24 5.48 -8.27
C VAL A 44 4.69 4.79 -9.50
N GLN A 45 5.36 4.96 -10.63
CA GLN A 45 4.94 4.37 -11.90
C GLN A 45 6.14 3.75 -12.61
N MET A 46 5.87 2.67 -13.36
CA MET A 46 6.89 2.04 -14.19
C MET A 46 6.26 1.42 -15.43
N GLN A 47 6.89 1.63 -16.58
CA GLN A 47 6.52 0.93 -17.81
C GLN A 47 7.26 -0.42 -17.87
N ILE A 48 6.49 -1.47 -18.12
CA ILE A 48 6.96 -2.86 -18.23
C ILE A 48 6.65 -3.36 -19.63
N ALA A 49 7.66 -3.92 -20.33
CA ALA A 49 7.53 -4.45 -21.68
C ALA A 49 6.93 -5.88 -21.65
N ALA A 50 5.79 -6.02 -20.97
CA ALA A 50 5.01 -7.25 -20.90
C ALA A 50 3.52 -6.90 -20.84
N PRO A 51 2.62 -7.75 -21.39
CA PRO A 51 1.19 -7.50 -21.37
C PRO A 51 0.62 -7.53 -19.96
N PRO A 52 -0.51 -6.83 -19.68
CA PRO A 52 -1.12 -6.77 -18.35
C PRO A 52 -1.36 -8.13 -17.71
N ALA A 53 -1.81 -9.13 -18.46
CA ALA A 53 -2.04 -10.48 -17.94
C ALA A 53 -0.77 -11.10 -17.33
N LYS A 54 0.38 -10.97 -17.99
CA LYS A 54 1.65 -11.51 -17.46
C LYS A 54 2.10 -10.78 -16.19
N VAL A 55 1.87 -9.48 -16.12
CA VAL A 55 2.16 -8.68 -14.91
C VAL A 55 1.19 -9.05 -13.78
N TRP A 56 -0.07 -9.28 -14.14
CA TRP A 56 -1.12 -9.68 -13.21
C TRP A 56 -0.83 -11.03 -12.56
N ASP A 57 -0.47 -12.05 -13.37
CA ASP A 57 -0.14 -13.40 -12.87
C ASP A 57 0.97 -13.35 -11.80
N LEU A 58 1.99 -12.49 -12.00
CA LEU A 58 3.05 -12.30 -11.01
C LEU A 58 2.55 -11.62 -9.73
N LEU A 59 1.59 -10.71 -9.85
CA LEU A 59 1.06 -9.96 -8.70
C LEU A 59 0.13 -10.82 -7.84
N ILE A 60 -0.73 -11.64 -8.45
CA ILE A 60 -1.68 -12.48 -7.69
C ILE A 60 -1.03 -13.72 -7.09
N ASP A 61 0.05 -14.23 -7.67
CA ASP A 61 0.82 -15.35 -7.10
C ASP A 61 1.70 -14.86 -5.93
N ALA A 62 1.05 -14.43 -4.85
CA ALA A 62 1.74 -13.92 -3.68
C ALA A 62 2.73 -14.92 -3.06
N PRO A 63 2.48 -16.25 -3.01
CA PRO A 63 3.48 -17.23 -2.56
C PRO A 63 4.81 -17.17 -3.33
N ALA A 64 4.79 -16.78 -4.60
CA ALA A 64 5.98 -16.69 -5.44
C ALA A 64 6.76 -15.37 -5.30
N TRP A 65 6.23 -14.34 -4.63
CA TRP A 65 6.90 -13.03 -4.52
C TRP A 65 8.35 -13.12 -4.03
N PRO A 66 8.72 -13.94 -3.02
CA PRO A 66 10.11 -14.04 -2.57
C PRO A 66 11.07 -14.53 -3.65
N SER A 67 10.58 -15.20 -4.69
CA SER A 67 11.43 -15.74 -5.78
C SER A 67 11.88 -14.68 -6.77
N TRP A 68 11.16 -13.55 -6.87
CA TRP A 68 11.45 -12.49 -7.82
C TRP A 68 11.59 -11.10 -7.17
N CYS A 69 11.10 -10.89 -5.95
CA CYS A 69 11.17 -9.63 -5.23
C CYS A 69 12.07 -9.77 -3.99
N PRO A 70 13.36 -9.42 -4.08
CA PRO A 70 14.34 -9.66 -2.99
C PRO A 70 14.00 -8.99 -1.67
N GLN A 71 13.18 -7.94 -1.67
CA GLN A 71 12.75 -7.26 -0.45
C GLN A 71 11.62 -7.99 0.29
N ILE A 72 11.00 -9.00 -0.32
CA ILE A 72 9.99 -9.84 0.32
C ILE A 72 10.65 -11.10 0.85
N GLU A 73 10.75 -11.20 2.18
CA GLU A 73 11.45 -12.30 2.84
C GLU A 73 10.61 -13.59 2.86
N SER A 74 9.31 -13.48 3.00
CA SER A 74 8.38 -14.60 3.02
C SER A 74 6.94 -14.15 2.80
N VAL A 75 6.12 -15.06 2.27
CA VAL A 75 4.67 -14.91 2.18
C VAL A 75 3.99 -16.19 2.66
N LYS A 76 2.90 -16.02 3.43
CA LYS A 76 1.97 -17.08 3.84
C LYS A 76 0.59 -16.68 3.33
N ALA A 77 0.17 -17.31 2.23
CA ALA A 77 -1.14 -17.16 1.63
C ALA A 77 -1.71 -18.54 1.33
N PRO A 78 -3.05 -18.70 1.24
CA PRO A 78 -3.67 -19.99 0.91
C PRO A 78 -3.42 -20.45 -0.54
N GLY A 79 -3.00 -19.55 -1.41
CA GLY A 79 -2.77 -19.71 -2.84
C GLY A 79 -2.62 -18.35 -3.49
N GLU A 80 -3.03 -18.20 -4.74
CA GLU A 80 -3.16 -16.94 -5.42
C GLU A 80 -4.10 -15.99 -4.65
N LEU A 81 -3.89 -14.69 -4.83
CA LEU A 81 -4.74 -13.69 -4.19
C LEU A 81 -6.11 -13.66 -4.85
N GLU A 82 -7.14 -13.82 -4.04
CA GLU A 82 -8.54 -13.67 -4.40
C GLU A 82 -9.18 -12.55 -3.56
N MET A 83 -10.39 -12.12 -3.93
CA MET A 83 -11.14 -11.15 -3.13
C MET A 83 -11.33 -11.66 -1.70
N GLY A 84 -10.95 -10.84 -0.71
CA GLY A 84 -11.02 -11.18 0.72
C GLY A 84 -9.91 -12.09 1.22
N THR A 85 -8.97 -12.53 0.36
CA THR A 85 -7.82 -13.34 0.80
C THR A 85 -7.07 -12.61 1.90
N ARG A 86 -6.86 -13.30 3.02
CA ARG A 86 -5.98 -12.86 4.10
C ARG A 86 -4.63 -13.54 3.96
N PHE A 87 -3.59 -12.75 4.00
CA PHE A 87 -2.22 -13.24 3.87
C PHE A 87 -1.27 -12.49 4.80
N VAL A 88 -0.17 -13.13 5.12
CA VAL A 88 0.88 -12.56 5.97
C VAL A 88 2.18 -12.58 5.18
N TRP A 89 2.85 -11.45 5.14
CA TRP A 89 4.13 -11.35 4.45
C TRP A 89 5.14 -10.56 5.28
N LYS A 90 6.41 -10.72 4.95
CA LYS A 90 7.51 -10.11 5.69
C LYS A 90 8.41 -9.34 4.74
N SER A 91 8.70 -8.09 5.09
CA SER A 91 9.59 -7.20 4.35
C SER A 91 10.37 -6.32 5.33
N GLY A 92 11.68 -6.20 5.12
CA GLY A 92 12.55 -5.40 5.97
C GLY A 92 12.46 -5.75 7.46
N GLY A 93 12.32 -7.04 7.78
CA GLY A 93 12.14 -7.53 9.14
C GLY A 93 10.73 -7.34 9.72
N THR A 94 9.84 -6.62 9.02
CA THR A 94 8.47 -6.31 9.48
C THR A 94 7.48 -7.36 8.98
N THR A 95 6.69 -7.92 9.88
CA THR A 95 5.57 -8.81 9.55
C THR A 95 4.30 -8.00 9.34
N ILE A 96 3.66 -8.19 8.19
CA ILE A 96 2.49 -7.44 7.74
C ILE A 96 1.33 -8.42 7.53
N HIS A 97 0.18 -8.13 8.14
CA HIS A 97 -1.07 -8.86 7.96
C HIS A 97 -1.95 -8.08 6.98
N SER A 98 -2.31 -8.70 5.87
CA SER A 98 -3.04 -8.05 4.78
C SER A 98 -4.33 -8.77 4.44
N GLU A 99 -5.29 -8.01 3.87
CA GLU A 99 -6.55 -8.52 3.35
C GLU A 99 -6.89 -7.82 2.03
N VAL A 100 -7.13 -8.60 0.97
CA VAL A 100 -7.49 -8.10 -0.35
C VAL A 100 -8.87 -7.45 -0.31
N GLN A 101 -8.96 -6.21 -0.77
CA GLN A 101 -10.19 -5.41 -0.77
C GLN A 101 -10.71 -5.09 -2.18
N LEU A 102 -9.86 -5.18 -3.20
CA LEU A 102 -10.21 -4.98 -4.60
C LEU A 102 -9.41 -5.96 -5.45
N LEU A 103 -10.08 -6.62 -6.40
CA LEU A 103 -9.45 -7.51 -7.36
C LEU A 103 -10.22 -7.42 -8.68
N GLU A 104 -9.65 -6.71 -9.64
CA GLU A 104 -10.13 -6.62 -11.02
C GLU A 104 -9.04 -7.17 -11.93
N PRO A 105 -9.24 -8.36 -12.51
CA PRO A 105 -8.21 -9.02 -13.32
C PRO A 105 -7.58 -8.11 -14.37
N ASP A 106 -6.27 -8.17 -14.48
CA ASP A 106 -5.43 -7.42 -15.42
C ASP A 106 -5.51 -5.88 -15.28
N ARG A 107 -6.16 -5.37 -14.23
CA ARG A 107 -6.43 -3.94 -14.08
C ARG A 107 -6.11 -3.36 -12.72
N ARG A 108 -6.70 -3.87 -11.65
CA ARG A 108 -6.53 -3.30 -10.31
C ARG A 108 -6.51 -4.37 -9.23
N LEU A 109 -5.59 -4.21 -8.31
CA LEU A 109 -5.49 -5.00 -7.09
C LEU A 109 -5.25 -4.06 -5.92
N SER A 110 -5.94 -4.25 -4.82
CA SER A 110 -5.61 -3.54 -3.60
C SER A 110 -5.86 -4.37 -2.35
N TRP A 111 -5.12 -4.03 -1.31
CA TRP A 111 -5.28 -4.62 0.02
C TRP A 111 -5.05 -3.60 1.12
N THR A 112 -5.62 -3.86 2.28
CA THR A 112 -5.23 -3.21 3.51
C THR A 112 -4.15 -4.03 4.22
N GLY A 113 -3.19 -3.36 4.86
CA GLY A 113 -2.11 -3.97 5.61
C GLY A 113 -2.05 -3.47 7.05
N THR A 114 -1.63 -4.31 7.98
CA THR A 114 -1.40 -3.96 9.37
C THR A 114 -0.08 -4.53 9.86
N ALA A 115 0.79 -3.65 10.33
CA ALA A 115 1.98 -3.97 11.11
C ALA A 115 1.92 -3.09 12.36
N SER A 116 1.27 -3.60 13.41
CA SER A 116 0.88 -2.80 14.59
C SER A 116 2.05 -1.98 15.17
N PRO A 117 1.87 -0.67 15.40
CA PRO A 117 0.60 0.08 15.33
C PRO A 117 0.30 0.69 13.95
N ALA A 118 1.11 0.43 12.92
CA ALA A 118 0.94 0.96 11.57
C ALA A 118 -0.19 0.26 10.81
N ARG A 119 -0.86 1.02 9.94
CA ARG A 119 -1.86 0.54 8.98
C ARG A 119 -1.57 1.13 7.63
N ALA A 120 -1.81 0.37 6.56
CA ALA A 120 -1.55 0.78 5.19
C ALA A 120 -2.71 0.43 4.25
N ILE A 121 -2.79 1.15 3.16
CA ILE A 121 -3.53 0.77 1.96
C ILE A 121 -2.51 0.68 0.83
N HIS A 122 -2.53 -0.42 0.11
CA HIS A 122 -1.68 -0.68 -1.04
C HIS A 122 -2.55 -0.87 -2.28
N VAL A 123 -2.27 -0.14 -3.36
CA VAL A 123 -3.06 -0.17 -4.59
C VAL A 123 -2.14 -0.35 -5.79
N TRP A 124 -2.49 -1.29 -6.65
CA TRP A 124 -1.88 -1.53 -7.95
C TRP A 124 -2.87 -1.24 -9.05
N GLU A 125 -2.43 -0.49 -10.05
CA GLU A 125 -3.20 -0.20 -11.26
C GLU A 125 -2.36 -0.57 -12.48
N LEU A 126 -2.93 -1.37 -13.38
CA LEU A 126 -2.31 -1.82 -14.62
C LEU A 126 -3.07 -1.21 -15.79
N LYS A 127 -2.34 -0.57 -16.69
CA LYS A 127 -2.89 0.02 -17.91
C LYS A 127 -2.09 -0.45 -19.11
N ALA A 128 -2.76 -1.14 -20.04
CA ALA A 128 -2.11 -1.52 -21.32
C ALA A 128 -1.61 -0.29 -22.05
N THR A 129 -0.43 -0.41 -22.66
CA THR A 129 0.19 0.62 -23.50
C THR A 129 0.10 0.23 -24.98
N ALA A 130 0.21 1.22 -25.89
CA ALA A 130 0.02 1.01 -27.32
C ALA A 130 1.09 0.07 -27.95
N ASP A 131 2.23 -0.08 -27.30
CA ASP A 131 3.32 -0.97 -27.68
C ASP A 131 3.17 -2.42 -27.14
N GLY A 132 2.02 -2.73 -26.54
CA GLY A 132 1.73 -4.06 -25.98
C GLY A 132 2.29 -4.29 -24.58
N GLY A 133 2.88 -3.26 -23.96
CA GLY A 133 3.36 -3.28 -22.59
C GLY A 133 2.29 -2.89 -21.56
N THR A 134 2.74 -2.64 -20.35
CA THR A 134 1.90 -2.24 -19.22
C THR A 134 2.52 -1.05 -18.48
N LEU A 135 1.76 0.03 -18.31
CA LEU A 135 2.06 1.05 -17.32
C LEU A 135 1.49 0.59 -15.97
N VAL A 136 2.38 0.30 -15.03
CA VAL A 136 2.00 -0.06 -13.66
C VAL A 136 2.09 1.18 -12.79
N THR A 137 1.02 1.49 -12.05
CA THR A 137 0.99 2.50 -10.99
C THR A 137 0.81 1.79 -9.66
N MET A 138 1.70 2.07 -8.73
CA MET A 138 1.67 1.59 -7.37
C MET A 138 1.46 2.78 -6.43
N LYS A 139 0.48 2.68 -5.54
CA LYS A 139 0.14 3.72 -4.57
C LYS A 139 0.08 3.10 -3.18
N GLU A 140 0.68 3.75 -2.22
CA GLU A 140 0.55 3.35 -0.83
C GLU A 140 0.32 4.55 0.08
N SER A 141 -0.45 4.34 1.14
CA SER A 141 -0.58 5.25 2.27
C SER A 141 -0.42 4.50 3.57
N MET A 142 0.34 5.08 4.50
CA MET A 142 0.61 4.50 5.82
C MET A 142 0.20 5.47 6.92
N THR A 143 -0.48 4.95 7.93
CA THR A 143 -0.92 5.69 9.10
C THR A 143 -0.59 4.93 10.38
N GLY A 144 -0.52 5.66 11.49
CA GLY A 144 -0.24 5.10 12.81
C GLY A 144 0.41 6.13 13.71
N PRO A 145 0.45 5.89 15.03
CA PRO A 145 1.17 6.75 15.95
C PRO A 145 2.63 6.89 15.53
N LEU A 146 3.14 8.13 15.50
CA LEU A 146 4.53 8.46 15.17
C LEU A 146 4.98 8.04 13.76
N MET A 147 4.07 7.65 12.85
CA MET A 147 4.43 7.15 11.52
C MET A 147 5.30 8.14 10.74
N ALA A 148 4.96 9.43 10.74
CA ALA A 148 5.76 10.48 10.09
C ALA A 148 7.17 10.65 10.69
N TRP A 149 7.39 10.18 11.89
CA TRP A 149 8.68 10.20 12.60
C TRP A 149 9.54 8.97 12.28
N LEU A 150 8.87 7.82 12.14
CA LEU A 150 9.53 6.53 11.94
C LEU A 150 9.82 6.23 10.47
N TYR A 151 9.00 6.78 9.57
CA TYR A 151 9.11 6.50 8.14
C TYR A 151 8.79 7.76 7.31
N SER A 152 9.47 7.94 6.17
CA SER A 152 9.21 9.06 5.27
C SER A 152 8.56 8.62 3.97
N SER A 153 7.83 9.52 3.31
CA SER A 153 7.28 9.29 1.97
C SER A 153 8.37 8.98 0.94
N ASP A 154 9.56 9.57 1.06
CA ASP A 154 10.69 9.29 0.15
C ASP A 154 11.23 7.86 0.32
N LYS A 155 11.32 7.37 1.58
CA LYS A 155 11.70 5.98 1.84
C LYS A 155 10.66 5.02 1.28
N LEU A 156 9.37 5.34 1.44
CA LEU A 156 8.29 4.56 0.87
C LEU A 156 8.40 4.52 -0.64
N ALA A 157 8.51 5.68 -1.32
CA ALA A 157 8.67 5.76 -2.77
C ALA A 157 9.89 4.97 -3.28
N THR A 158 11.00 5.01 -2.54
CA THR A 158 12.20 4.22 -2.87
C THR A 158 11.91 2.71 -2.78
N SER A 159 11.25 2.27 -1.72
CA SER A 159 10.88 0.86 -1.53
C SER A 159 9.93 0.37 -2.63
N GLU A 160 8.91 1.16 -2.95
CA GLU A 160 7.96 0.83 -4.01
C GLU A 160 8.59 0.82 -5.41
N THR A 161 9.50 1.75 -5.68
CA THR A 161 10.28 1.76 -6.92
C THR A 161 11.14 0.50 -7.06
N ALA A 162 11.73 0.03 -5.96
CA ALA A 162 12.49 -1.23 -5.95
C ALA A 162 11.58 -2.44 -6.21
N TRP A 163 10.35 -2.44 -5.66
CA TRP A 163 9.37 -3.50 -5.94
C TRP A 163 8.94 -3.49 -7.41
N LEU A 164 8.60 -2.32 -7.98
CA LEU A 164 8.29 -2.19 -9.40
C LEU A 164 9.46 -2.63 -10.30
N THR A 165 10.69 -2.34 -9.89
CA THR A 165 11.89 -2.77 -10.63
C THR A 165 12.02 -4.30 -10.64
N ALA A 166 11.79 -4.95 -9.52
CA ALA A 166 11.81 -6.41 -9.42
C ALA A 166 10.67 -7.04 -10.25
N LEU A 167 9.46 -6.47 -10.18
CA LEU A 167 8.32 -6.90 -10.99
C LEU A 167 8.60 -6.78 -12.49
N LYS A 168 9.17 -5.65 -12.92
CA LYS A 168 9.61 -5.43 -14.31
C LYS A 168 10.60 -6.50 -14.75
N GLN A 169 11.63 -6.74 -13.95
CA GLN A 169 12.63 -7.76 -14.27
C GLN A 169 12.02 -9.16 -14.38
N ALA A 170 11.07 -9.51 -13.51
CA ALA A 170 10.38 -10.79 -13.54
C ALA A 170 9.48 -10.91 -14.80
N ALA A 171 8.69 -9.88 -15.08
CA ALA A 171 7.76 -9.87 -16.20
C ALA A 171 8.45 -9.86 -17.57
N GLU A 172 9.62 -9.21 -17.70
CA GLU A 172 10.35 -9.09 -18.95
C GLU A 172 11.31 -10.27 -19.22
N LYS A 173 11.47 -11.21 -18.28
CA LYS A 173 12.23 -12.45 -18.56
C LYS A 173 11.56 -13.22 -19.69
N LYS A 174 12.38 -13.55 -20.69
CA LYS A 174 11.97 -14.49 -21.73
C LYS A 174 11.85 -15.91 -21.13
N PRO A 175 10.90 -16.70 -21.58
CA PRO A 175 10.79 -18.11 -21.18
C PRO A 175 12.03 -18.91 -21.52
#